data_5ff1d7385961ded5a7646e527d0f1ef6
#
_entry.id   5ff1d7385961ded5a7646e527d0f1ef6
#
_cell.length_a   1.000
_cell.length_b   1.000
_cell.length_c   1.000
_cell.angle_alpha   90.00
_cell.angle_beta   90.00
_cell.angle_gamma   90.00
#
_symmetry.space_group_name_H-M   'P 1'
#
loop_
_entity.id
_entity.type
_entity.pdbx_description
1 polymer ?
#
loop_
_entity_poly.entity_id
_entity_poly.type
_entity_poly.pdbx_seq_one_letter_code
_entity_poly.pdbx_strand_id
1 'polypeptide(L)'
;YFVERLLKAHTLFERDKDYIVEDEKVVIVDEFTGRLMPQHRYFQGVHQAIETKENLPIQEESRTLASITFQHLFNKYRGMTGFTGTAKVSEKEFLMIYRKEVVQIPTNKKIIREDKKDRFFLSWEDKLAYLSWTMQEQYFKKRAVLVGTRSVEKSHKTHLSLLEKSIPSSVLNAKHTKREAEVISEAGQPQTVTVATNMA
;
A
#
# COMPACT_ATOMS: atom_id res chain seq x y z
N TYR A 1 -19.02 28.83 0.11
CA TYR A 1 -17.95 28.04 0.71
C TYR A 1 -18.49 26.87 1.55
N PHE A 2 -19.22 27.12 2.68
CA PHE A 2 -19.72 26.02 3.55
C PHE A 2 -20.67 25.06 2.84
N VAL A 3 -21.64 25.58 2.09
CA VAL A 3 -22.58 24.75 1.30
C VAL A 3 -21.84 23.84 0.33
N GLU A 4 -20.82 24.34 -0.34
CA GLU A 4 -20.01 23.54 -1.27
C GLU A 4 -19.28 22.39 -0.55
N ARG A 5 -18.73 22.63 0.66
CA ARG A 5 -18.04 21.61 1.44
C ARG A 5 -18.99 20.53 1.96
N LEU A 6 -20.15 20.94 2.45
CA LEU A 6 -21.20 20.00 2.85
C LEU A 6 -21.70 19.18 1.66
N LEU A 7 -21.92 19.82 0.50
CA LEU A 7 -22.31 19.10 -0.71
C LEU A 7 -21.24 18.05 -1.10
N LYS A 8 -19.96 18.44 -1.09
CA LYS A 8 -18.85 17.49 -1.35
C LYS A 8 -18.85 16.33 -0.35
N ALA A 9 -19.00 16.60 0.94
CA ALA A 9 -19.04 15.56 1.96
C ALA A 9 -20.17 14.55 1.73
N HIS A 10 -21.33 15.01 1.26
CA HIS A 10 -22.47 14.15 1.00
C HIS A 10 -22.41 13.39 -0.33
N THR A 11 -21.74 13.95 -1.35
CA THR A 11 -21.76 13.39 -2.71
C THR A 11 -20.50 12.62 -3.10
N LEU A 12 -19.34 12.99 -2.53
CA LEU A 12 -18.05 12.44 -2.95
C LEU A 12 -17.41 11.53 -1.92
N PHE A 13 -17.86 11.56 -0.66
CA PHE A 13 -17.24 10.78 0.41
C PHE A 13 -18.22 9.74 0.96
N GLU A 14 -17.86 8.48 0.90
CA GLU A 14 -18.66 7.34 1.35
C GLU A 14 -18.05 6.76 2.64
N ARG A 15 -18.92 6.53 3.63
CA ARG A 15 -18.54 5.83 4.87
C ARG A 15 -18.12 4.40 4.56
N ASP A 16 -17.16 3.88 5.30
CA ASP A 16 -16.56 2.54 5.17
C ASP A 16 -15.76 2.31 3.87
N LYS A 17 -15.59 3.37 3.06
CA LYS A 17 -14.77 3.37 1.87
C LYS A 17 -13.68 4.44 1.95
N ASP A 18 -14.07 5.71 2.04
CA ASP A 18 -13.15 6.85 2.09
C ASP A 18 -12.77 7.22 3.53
N TYR A 19 -13.65 6.92 4.48
CA TYR A 19 -13.44 7.14 5.90
C TYR A 19 -14.26 6.14 6.73
N ILE A 20 -13.86 5.97 7.99
CA ILE A 20 -14.64 5.28 9.02
C ILE A 20 -14.91 6.24 10.18
N VAL A 21 -15.87 5.85 11.03
CA VAL A 21 -16.10 6.54 12.30
C VAL A 21 -15.62 5.62 13.42
N GLU A 22 -14.64 6.06 14.18
CA GLU A 22 -14.06 5.36 15.32
C GLU A 22 -13.86 6.35 16.48
N ASP A 23 -14.29 5.98 17.69
CA ASP A 23 -14.20 6.81 18.88
C ASP A 23 -14.74 8.25 18.69
N GLU A 24 -15.92 8.38 18.09
CA GLU A 24 -16.57 9.65 17.75
C GLU A 24 -15.72 10.58 16.85
N LYS A 25 -14.83 10.00 16.06
CA LYS A 25 -13.97 10.72 15.11
C LYS A 25 -14.04 10.14 13.72
N VAL A 26 -13.89 11.01 12.74
CA VAL A 26 -13.70 10.61 11.34
C VAL A 26 -12.24 10.22 11.15
N VAL A 27 -11.99 9.00 10.71
CA VAL A 27 -10.66 8.49 10.38
C VAL A 27 -10.61 8.19 8.89
N ILE A 28 -9.64 8.80 8.20
CA ILE A 28 -9.47 8.63 6.75
C ILE A 28 -8.99 7.20 6.45
N VAL A 29 -9.54 6.62 5.38
CA VAL A 29 -9.06 5.37 4.79
C VAL A 29 -8.27 5.70 3.53
N ASP A 30 -7.04 5.25 3.44
CA ASP A 30 -6.26 5.38 2.21
C ASP A 30 -6.85 4.49 1.10
N GLU A 31 -7.20 5.07 -0.02
CA GLU A 31 -7.89 4.38 -1.13
C GLU A 31 -7.07 3.22 -1.69
N PHE A 32 -5.74 3.35 -1.74
CA PHE A 32 -4.86 2.37 -2.35
C PHE A 32 -4.47 1.25 -1.40
N THR A 33 -4.16 1.60 -0.16
CA THR A 33 -3.67 0.66 0.85
C THR A 33 -4.78 0.16 1.77
N GLY A 34 -5.89 0.91 1.89
CA GLY A 34 -6.95 0.67 2.86
C GLY A 34 -6.53 0.94 4.31
N ARG A 35 -5.36 1.57 4.53
CA ARG A 35 -4.87 1.92 5.87
C ARG A 35 -5.67 3.04 6.49
N LEU A 36 -5.92 2.91 7.78
CA LEU A 36 -6.46 3.98 8.58
C LEU A 36 -5.39 5.04 8.83
N MET A 37 -5.77 6.30 8.63
CA MET A 37 -4.89 7.45 8.76
C MET A 37 -5.39 8.40 9.87
N PRO A 38 -5.29 8.02 11.15
CA PRO A 38 -5.92 8.75 12.26
C PRO A 38 -5.32 10.15 12.49
N GLN A 39 -4.11 10.40 12.02
CA GLN A 39 -3.46 11.71 12.13
C GLN A 39 -3.68 12.62 10.92
N HIS A 40 -4.35 12.12 9.87
CA HIS A 40 -4.65 12.90 8.68
C HIS A 40 -6.06 13.45 8.73
N ARG A 41 -6.24 14.62 8.13
CA ARG A 41 -7.55 15.27 7.99
C ARG A 41 -7.72 15.78 6.57
N TYR A 42 -8.94 15.75 6.06
CA TYR A 42 -9.25 16.42 4.80
C TYR A 42 -9.14 17.93 4.98
N PHE A 43 -8.53 18.58 4.01
CA PHE A 43 -8.27 20.01 4.04
C PHE A 43 -9.53 20.84 3.73
N GLN A 44 -9.40 22.14 3.98
CA GLN A 44 -10.38 23.16 3.56
C GLN A 44 -11.80 22.93 4.09
N GLY A 45 -11.95 22.49 5.33
CA GLY A 45 -13.26 22.31 5.96
C GLY A 45 -14.04 21.06 5.52
N VAL A 46 -13.49 20.22 4.63
CA VAL A 46 -14.16 18.99 4.20
C VAL A 46 -14.27 18.00 5.36
N HIS A 47 -13.26 17.91 6.22
CA HIS A 47 -13.28 17.02 7.36
C HIS A 47 -14.40 17.37 8.35
N GLN A 48 -14.53 18.67 8.66
CA GLN A 48 -15.62 19.17 9.50
C GLN A 48 -17.01 18.98 8.87
N ALA A 49 -17.09 19.07 7.54
CA ALA A 49 -18.32 18.78 6.82
C ALA A 49 -18.72 17.30 6.91
N ILE A 50 -17.74 16.38 6.93
CA ILE A 50 -17.98 14.96 7.15
C ILE A 50 -18.35 14.69 8.62
N GLU A 51 -17.67 15.32 9.58
CA GLU A 51 -18.04 15.27 11.01
C GLU A 51 -19.50 15.72 11.20
N THR A 52 -19.92 16.79 10.53
CA THR A 52 -21.31 17.28 10.56
C THR A 52 -22.28 16.28 9.90
N LYS A 53 -21.90 15.69 8.75
CA LYS A 53 -22.69 14.66 8.07
C LYS A 53 -22.98 13.46 8.97
N GLU A 54 -21.99 13.03 9.76
CA GLU A 54 -22.07 11.90 10.67
C GLU A 54 -22.60 12.28 12.08
N ASN A 55 -23.02 13.53 12.29
CA ASN A 55 -23.48 14.07 13.59
C ASN A 55 -22.43 13.92 14.70
N LEU A 56 -21.16 14.09 14.35
CA LEU A 56 -20.04 14.02 15.30
C LEU A 56 -19.68 15.42 15.84
N PRO A 57 -19.01 15.52 16.99
CA PRO A 57 -18.44 16.78 17.45
C PRO A 57 -17.44 17.32 16.45
N ILE A 58 -17.63 18.58 16.02
CA ILE A 58 -16.69 19.24 15.10
C ILE A 58 -15.42 19.55 15.87
N GLN A 59 -14.29 19.00 15.36
CA GLN A 59 -12.99 19.25 15.94
C GLN A 59 -12.34 20.51 15.34
N GLU A 60 -11.53 21.18 16.15
CA GLU A 60 -10.77 22.33 15.69
C GLU A 60 -9.81 21.95 14.57
N GLU A 61 -9.67 22.82 13.55
CA GLU A 61 -8.74 22.63 12.46
C GLU A 61 -7.31 22.91 12.93
N SER A 62 -6.42 21.94 12.72
CA SER A 62 -5.00 22.15 13.02
C SER A 62 -4.39 23.13 12.03
N ARG A 63 -3.75 24.20 12.52
CA ARG A 63 -3.03 25.16 11.69
C ARG A 63 -1.58 24.71 11.52
N THR A 64 -1.17 24.47 10.30
CA THR A 64 0.24 24.23 9.98
C THR A 64 1.05 25.51 10.22
N LEU A 65 1.93 25.51 11.21
CA LEU A 65 2.78 26.66 11.55
C LEU A 65 3.97 26.78 10.62
N ALA A 66 4.55 25.65 10.23
CA ALA A 66 5.68 25.58 9.31
C ALA A 66 5.76 24.23 8.62
N SER A 67 6.34 24.19 7.44
CA SER A 67 6.62 22.97 6.68
C SER A 67 8.02 23.02 6.11
N ILE A 68 8.65 21.85 5.97
CA ILE A 68 9.93 21.66 5.32
C ILE A 68 9.88 20.41 4.46
N THR A 69 10.50 20.44 3.29
CA THR A 69 10.60 19.23 2.46
C THR A 69 11.66 18.29 3.02
N PHE A 70 11.53 16.99 2.75
CA PHE A 70 12.57 16.03 3.13
C PHE A 70 13.93 16.38 2.55
N GLN A 71 13.98 16.85 1.30
CA GLN A 71 15.21 17.28 0.64
C GLN A 71 15.93 18.39 1.43
N HIS A 72 15.18 19.42 1.83
CA HIS A 72 15.72 20.51 2.63
C HIS A 72 16.13 20.06 4.03
N LEU A 73 15.34 19.18 4.66
CA LEU A 73 15.65 18.66 5.99
C LEU A 73 16.97 17.89 5.98
N PHE A 74 17.12 16.92 5.06
CA PHE A 74 18.30 16.09 5.01
C PHE A 74 19.56 16.86 4.59
N ASN A 75 19.42 17.90 3.76
CA ASN A 75 20.56 18.76 3.41
C ASN A 75 21.08 19.63 4.57
N LYS A 76 20.35 19.71 5.69
CA LYS A 76 20.84 20.40 6.91
C LYS A 76 21.80 19.56 7.72
N TYR A 77 21.87 18.26 7.52
CA TYR A 77 22.81 17.40 8.22
C TYR A 77 24.21 17.48 7.60
N ARG A 78 25.25 17.49 8.42
CA ARG A 78 26.65 17.53 7.97
C ARG A 78 27.06 16.26 7.21
N GLY A 79 26.51 15.12 7.58
CA GLY A 79 26.74 13.85 6.93
C GLY A 79 25.45 13.07 6.80
N MET A 80 25.28 12.40 5.66
CA MET A 80 24.14 11.55 5.39
C MET A 80 24.63 10.33 4.62
N THR A 81 24.17 9.15 5.02
CA THR A 81 24.37 7.88 4.33
C THR A 81 23.05 7.15 4.30
N GLY A 82 22.72 6.50 3.19
CA GLY A 82 21.49 5.75 3.03
C GLY A 82 21.75 4.39 2.41
N PHE A 83 20.88 3.43 2.66
CA PHE A 83 20.92 2.09 2.11
C PHE A 83 19.57 1.75 1.50
N THR A 84 19.57 1.24 0.29
CA THR A 84 18.37 0.79 -0.40
C THR A 84 18.71 -0.20 -1.51
N GLY A 85 17.80 -1.09 -1.83
CA GLY A 85 17.93 -2.00 -2.98
C GLY A 85 17.67 -1.37 -4.35
N THR A 86 17.23 -0.11 -4.42
CA THR A 86 16.70 0.51 -5.66
C THR A 86 17.32 1.84 -6.04
N ALA A 87 18.33 2.34 -5.32
CA ALA A 87 18.90 3.69 -5.54
C ALA A 87 19.53 3.88 -6.93
N LYS A 88 20.05 2.84 -7.56
CA LYS A 88 20.82 2.95 -8.80
C LYS A 88 20.02 3.57 -9.95
N VAL A 89 18.74 3.28 -10.04
CA VAL A 89 17.87 3.86 -11.08
C VAL A 89 17.66 5.38 -10.91
N SER A 90 17.80 5.89 -9.68
CA SER A 90 17.66 7.30 -9.33
C SER A 90 19.00 7.99 -9.01
N GLU A 91 20.12 7.44 -9.44
CA GLU A 91 21.47 7.94 -9.14
C GLU A 91 21.64 9.42 -9.47
N LYS A 92 21.14 9.86 -10.64
CA LYS A 92 21.21 11.27 -11.06
C LYS A 92 20.45 12.20 -10.12
N GLU A 93 19.30 11.75 -9.62
CA GLU A 93 18.51 12.51 -8.66
C GLU A 93 19.22 12.64 -7.31
N PHE A 94 19.78 11.56 -6.79
CA PHE A 94 20.59 11.59 -5.57
C PHE A 94 21.79 12.54 -5.68
N LEU A 95 22.47 12.54 -6.82
CA LEU A 95 23.58 13.42 -7.06
C LEU A 95 23.16 14.91 -7.11
N MET A 96 22.06 15.21 -7.81
CA MET A 96 21.58 16.60 -7.95
C MET A 96 21.01 17.17 -6.65
N ILE A 97 20.22 16.39 -5.90
CA ILE A 97 19.51 16.88 -4.71
C ILE A 97 20.40 16.85 -3.47
N TYR A 98 21.11 15.74 -3.25
CA TYR A 98 21.86 15.49 -2.02
C TYR A 98 23.38 15.53 -2.21
N ARG A 99 23.87 15.70 -3.43
CA ARG A 99 25.29 15.62 -3.79
C ARG A 99 25.94 14.32 -3.31
N LYS A 100 25.21 13.22 -3.42
CA LYS A 100 25.63 11.88 -3.02
C LYS A 100 25.71 10.96 -4.21
N GLU A 101 26.81 10.23 -4.28
CA GLU A 101 27.00 9.17 -5.27
C GLU A 101 26.33 7.89 -4.81
N VAL A 102 25.83 7.11 -5.77
CA VAL A 102 25.26 5.79 -5.51
C VAL A 102 26.29 4.72 -5.80
N VAL A 103 26.76 4.07 -4.75
CA VAL A 103 27.70 2.96 -4.84
C VAL A 103 26.94 1.63 -4.83
N GLN A 104 27.09 0.84 -5.87
CA GLN A 104 26.48 -0.48 -5.94
C GLN A 104 27.38 -1.52 -5.26
N ILE A 105 26.89 -2.10 -4.18
CA ILE A 105 27.60 -3.17 -3.47
C ILE A 105 27.18 -4.50 -4.12
N PRO A 106 28.13 -5.33 -4.58
CA PRO A 106 27.82 -6.60 -5.18
C PRO A 106 27.20 -7.56 -4.16
N THR A 107 26.36 -8.46 -4.64
CA THR A 107 25.72 -9.48 -3.80
C THR A 107 26.74 -10.51 -3.30
N ASN A 108 26.60 -10.98 -2.06
CA ASN A 108 27.47 -12.01 -1.45
C ASN A 108 27.46 -13.32 -2.25
N LYS A 109 26.31 -13.71 -2.79
CA LYS A 109 26.14 -14.94 -3.61
C LYS A 109 25.71 -14.55 -5.02
N LYS A 110 25.98 -15.42 -5.99
CA LYS A 110 25.50 -15.24 -7.35
C LYS A 110 23.97 -15.10 -7.37
N ILE A 111 23.48 -14.16 -8.18
CA ILE A 111 22.05 -13.98 -8.41
C ILE A 111 21.51 -15.20 -9.14
N ILE A 112 20.54 -15.89 -8.52
CA ILE A 112 19.83 -17.03 -9.10
C ILE A 112 18.40 -16.66 -9.53
N ARG A 113 18.02 -15.38 -9.37
CA ARG A 113 16.72 -14.84 -9.77
C ARG A 113 16.61 -14.88 -11.27
N GLU A 114 15.47 -15.37 -11.77
CA GLU A 114 15.10 -15.40 -13.18
C GLU A 114 13.90 -14.48 -13.38
N ASP A 115 14.10 -13.37 -14.08
CA ASP A 115 13.03 -12.44 -14.44
C ASP A 115 12.39 -12.89 -15.75
N LYS A 116 11.13 -13.29 -15.68
CA LYS A 116 10.36 -13.71 -16.87
C LYS A 116 9.78 -12.49 -17.58
N LYS A 117 9.55 -12.63 -18.89
CA LYS A 117 8.92 -11.58 -19.70
C LYS A 117 7.49 -11.30 -19.24
N ASP A 118 7.07 -10.05 -19.38
CA ASP A 118 5.70 -9.62 -19.11
C ASP A 118 4.71 -10.39 -20.00
N ARG A 119 3.54 -10.65 -19.44
CA ARG A 119 2.41 -11.26 -20.14
C ARG A 119 1.23 -10.30 -20.14
N PHE A 120 0.63 -10.12 -21.28
CA PHE A 120 -0.52 -9.26 -21.50
C PHE A 120 -1.77 -10.10 -21.72
N PHE A 121 -2.87 -9.68 -21.13
CA PHE A 121 -4.16 -10.34 -21.21
C PHE A 121 -5.22 -9.33 -21.68
N LEU A 122 -6.21 -9.79 -22.44
CA LEU A 122 -7.29 -8.95 -22.94
C LEU A 122 -8.31 -8.64 -21.85
N SER A 123 -8.56 -9.58 -20.94
CA SER A 123 -9.49 -9.42 -19.85
C SER A 123 -8.84 -9.68 -18.48
N TRP A 124 -9.50 -9.21 -17.42
CA TRP A 124 -9.09 -9.50 -16.05
C TRP A 124 -9.31 -10.98 -15.71
N GLU A 125 -10.36 -11.56 -16.22
CA GLU A 125 -10.75 -12.95 -16.03
C GLU A 125 -9.69 -13.91 -16.58
N ASP A 126 -9.20 -13.67 -17.80
CA ASP A 126 -8.12 -14.45 -18.39
C ASP A 126 -6.82 -14.34 -17.58
N LYS A 127 -6.51 -13.12 -17.14
CA LYS A 127 -5.36 -12.88 -16.27
C LYS A 127 -5.48 -13.66 -14.96
N LEU A 128 -6.64 -13.62 -14.33
CA LEU A 128 -6.89 -14.27 -13.05
C LEU A 128 -6.84 -15.79 -13.19
N ALA A 129 -7.42 -16.34 -14.26
CA ALA A 129 -7.38 -17.77 -14.58
C ALA A 129 -5.94 -18.25 -14.76
N TYR A 130 -5.14 -17.51 -15.52
CA TYR A 130 -3.73 -17.82 -15.73
C TYR A 130 -2.90 -17.72 -14.44
N LEU A 131 -3.11 -16.67 -13.65
CA LEU A 131 -2.44 -16.50 -12.35
C LEU A 131 -2.76 -17.67 -11.41
N SER A 132 -4.04 -18.02 -11.28
CA SER A 132 -4.48 -19.11 -10.41
C SER A 132 -3.91 -20.45 -10.86
N TRP A 133 -3.83 -20.71 -12.16
CA TRP A 133 -3.18 -21.90 -12.67
C TRP A 133 -1.68 -21.92 -12.36
N THR A 134 -0.99 -20.81 -12.59
CA THR A 134 0.44 -20.69 -12.30
C THR A 134 0.73 -20.88 -10.80
N MET A 135 -0.09 -20.28 -9.94
CA MET A 135 0.05 -20.42 -8.48
C MET A 135 -0.20 -21.86 -8.03
N GLN A 136 -1.18 -22.53 -8.61
CA GLN A 136 -1.46 -23.94 -8.35
C GLN A 136 -0.24 -24.81 -8.71
N GLU A 137 0.36 -24.58 -9.85
CA GLU A 137 1.58 -25.32 -10.26
C GLU A 137 2.72 -25.13 -9.26
N GLN A 138 2.97 -23.89 -8.81
CA GLN A 138 4.04 -23.62 -7.83
C GLN A 138 3.71 -24.18 -6.44
N TYR A 139 2.44 -24.12 -6.02
CA TYR A 139 1.97 -24.70 -4.76
C TYR A 139 2.22 -26.20 -4.69
N PHE A 140 1.90 -26.95 -5.76
CA PHE A 140 2.19 -28.39 -5.82
C PHE A 140 3.68 -28.72 -5.88
N LYS A 141 4.50 -27.79 -6.40
CA LYS A 141 5.98 -27.88 -6.33
C LYS A 141 6.53 -27.51 -4.94
N LYS A 142 5.67 -27.30 -3.94
CA LYS A 142 6.01 -26.88 -2.58
C LYS A 142 6.83 -25.58 -2.53
N ARG A 143 6.62 -24.68 -3.47
CA ARG A 143 7.26 -23.36 -3.48
C ARG A 143 6.41 -22.35 -2.75
N ALA A 144 7.06 -21.41 -2.05
CA ALA A 144 6.41 -20.21 -1.57
C ALA A 144 6.08 -19.27 -2.75
N VAL A 145 4.90 -18.67 -2.73
CA VAL A 145 4.43 -17.76 -3.77
C VAL A 145 3.98 -16.44 -3.16
N LEU A 146 4.51 -15.33 -3.66
CA LEU A 146 4.05 -13.99 -3.32
C LEU A 146 3.36 -13.36 -4.54
N VAL A 147 2.13 -12.93 -4.37
CA VAL A 147 1.32 -12.26 -5.40
C VAL A 147 1.13 -10.80 -5.03
N GLY A 148 1.73 -9.89 -5.80
CA GLY A 148 1.53 -8.46 -5.65
C GLY A 148 0.29 -7.97 -6.40
N THR A 149 -0.58 -7.23 -5.74
CA THR A 149 -1.76 -6.59 -6.35
C THR A 149 -1.76 -5.09 -6.12
N ARG A 150 -2.43 -4.33 -6.98
CA ARG A 150 -2.46 -2.85 -6.91
C ARG A 150 -3.55 -2.29 -6.02
N SER A 151 -4.50 -3.10 -5.56
CA SER A 151 -5.60 -2.65 -4.70
C SER A 151 -6.10 -3.76 -3.80
N VAL A 152 -6.74 -3.36 -2.68
CA VAL A 152 -7.37 -4.27 -1.73
C VAL A 152 -8.44 -5.12 -2.41
N GLU A 153 -9.25 -4.54 -3.29
CA GLU A 153 -10.27 -5.25 -4.06
C GLU A 153 -9.67 -6.37 -4.91
N LYS A 154 -8.59 -6.06 -5.66
CA LYS A 154 -7.90 -7.06 -6.50
C LYS A 154 -7.23 -8.15 -5.65
N SER A 155 -6.68 -7.82 -4.48
CA SER A 155 -6.13 -8.82 -3.57
C SER A 155 -7.21 -9.80 -3.10
N HIS A 156 -8.37 -9.28 -2.75
CA HIS A 156 -9.50 -10.10 -2.31
C HIS A 156 -10.06 -10.99 -3.43
N LYS A 157 -10.26 -10.45 -4.64
CA LYS A 157 -10.69 -11.24 -5.82
C LYS A 157 -9.70 -12.36 -6.16
N THR A 158 -8.39 -12.07 -6.08
CA THR A 158 -7.36 -13.08 -6.30
C THR A 158 -7.39 -14.17 -5.24
N HIS A 159 -7.55 -13.80 -3.98
CA HIS A 159 -7.66 -14.75 -2.87
C HIS A 159 -8.88 -15.67 -3.03
N LEU A 160 -10.06 -15.12 -3.35
CA LEU A 160 -11.27 -15.92 -3.59
C LEU A 160 -11.07 -16.92 -4.73
N SER A 161 -10.48 -16.48 -5.84
CA SER A 161 -10.21 -17.37 -6.98
C SER A 161 -9.23 -18.51 -6.66
N LEU A 162 -8.32 -18.30 -5.71
CA LEU A 162 -7.42 -19.35 -5.21
C LEU A 162 -8.18 -20.34 -4.32
N LEU A 163 -9.06 -19.84 -3.44
CA LEU A 163 -9.88 -20.70 -2.58
C LEU A 163 -10.83 -21.59 -3.39
N GLU A 164 -11.43 -21.07 -4.47
CA GLU A 164 -12.24 -21.87 -5.41
C GLU A 164 -11.47 -23.03 -6.02
N LYS A 165 -10.14 -22.87 -6.17
CA LYS A 165 -9.25 -23.95 -6.64
C LYS A 165 -8.62 -24.77 -5.52
N SER A 166 -9.15 -24.64 -4.30
CA SER A 166 -8.64 -25.34 -3.11
C SER A 166 -7.18 -25.05 -2.79
N ILE A 167 -6.70 -23.83 -3.11
CA ILE A 167 -5.36 -23.36 -2.79
C ILE A 167 -5.47 -22.46 -1.56
N PRO A 168 -4.97 -22.88 -0.39
CA PRO A 168 -4.90 -22.01 0.78
C PRO A 168 -4.03 -20.79 0.50
N SER A 169 -4.52 -19.61 0.83
CA SER A 169 -3.75 -18.38 0.68
C SER A 169 -4.03 -17.40 1.81
N SER A 170 -3.02 -16.64 2.19
CA SER A 170 -3.14 -15.56 3.16
C SER A 170 -3.17 -14.21 2.46
N VAL A 171 -4.01 -13.29 2.94
CA VAL A 171 -4.09 -11.94 2.39
C VAL A 171 -3.39 -10.96 3.33
N LEU A 172 -2.43 -10.23 2.77
CA LEU A 172 -1.74 -9.14 3.44
C LEU A 172 -2.25 -7.81 2.86
N ASN A 173 -3.13 -7.17 3.60
CA ASN A 173 -3.64 -5.84 3.28
C ASN A 173 -3.88 -5.03 4.55
N ALA A 174 -4.06 -3.73 4.41
CA ALA A 174 -4.15 -2.81 5.53
C ALA A 174 -5.41 -2.95 6.40
N LYS A 175 -6.39 -3.76 6.01
CA LYS A 175 -7.59 -4.02 6.82
C LYS A 175 -7.31 -4.90 8.06
N HIS A 176 -6.19 -5.64 8.05
CA HIS A 176 -5.88 -6.64 9.08
C HIS A 176 -4.51 -6.43 9.72
N THR A 177 -4.21 -5.20 10.12
CA THR A 177 -2.91 -4.81 10.71
C THR A 177 -2.50 -5.64 11.92
N LYS A 178 -3.45 -6.11 12.73
CA LYS A 178 -3.16 -6.95 13.92
C LYS A 178 -2.57 -8.33 13.57
N ARG A 179 -2.83 -8.86 12.39
CA ARG A 179 -2.33 -10.17 11.92
C ARG A 179 -1.21 -10.05 10.88
N GLU A 180 -0.79 -8.83 10.57
CA GLU A 180 0.23 -8.55 9.55
C GLU A 180 1.55 -9.27 9.87
N ALA A 181 2.03 -9.17 11.10
CA ALA A 181 3.27 -9.80 11.54
C ALA A 181 3.21 -11.35 11.45
N GLU A 182 2.07 -11.96 11.76
CA GLU A 182 1.87 -13.41 11.64
C GLU A 182 1.94 -13.84 10.17
N VAL A 183 1.18 -13.17 9.29
CA VAL A 183 1.17 -13.46 7.84
C VAL A 183 2.56 -13.29 7.24
N ILE A 184 3.30 -12.24 7.63
CA ILE A 184 4.67 -12.00 7.15
C ILE A 184 5.61 -13.11 7.65
N SER A 185 5.48 -13.57 8.89
CA SER A 185 6.34 -14.63 9.43
C SER A 185 6.14 -15.97 8.73
N GLU A 186 4.93 -16.23 8.22
CA GLU A 186 4.59 -17.45 7.47
C GLU A 186 4.92 -17.31 5.97
N ALA A 187 4.93 -16.08 5.45
CA ALA A 187 5.24 -15.82 4.05
C ALA A 187 6.67 -16.30 3.71
N GLY A 188 6.78 -17.11 2.69
CA GLY A 188 8.06 -17.71 2.32
C GLY A 188 8.31 -19.13 2.86
N GLN A 189 7.46 -19.63 3.73
CA GLN A 189 7.49 -21.05 4.08
C GLN A 189 7.11 -21.92 2.85
N PRO A 190 7.62 -23.14 2.77
CA PRO A 190 7.26 -24.05 1.69
C PRO A 190 5.74 -24.21 1.56
N GLN A 191 5.23 -24.17 0.34
CA GLN A 191 3.82 -24.39 0.04
C GLN A 191 2.89 -23.31 0.61
N THR A 192 3.37 -22.09 0.81
CA THR A 192 2.56 -20.94 1.20
C THR A 192 2.25 -20.05 -0.01
N VAL A 193 1.04 -19.52 -0.06
CA VAL A 193 0.64 -18.50 -1.05
C VAL A 193 0.20 -17.26 -0.30
N THR A 194 0.91 -16.16 -0.49
CA THR A 194 0.58 -14.86 0.13
C THR A 194 0.18 -13.88 -0.94
N VAL A 195 -1.01 -13.31 -0.81
CA VAL A 195 -1.53 -12.26 -1.69
C VAL A 195 -1.39 -10.92 -0.97
N ALA A 196 -0.54 -10.03 -1.48
CA ALA A 196 -0.26 -8.75 -0.85
C ALA A 196 -0.70 -7.58 -1.74
N THR A 197 -1.11 -6.48 -1.13
CA THR A 197 -1.23 -5.19 -1.81
C THR A 197 0.13 -4.49 -1.86
N ASN A 198 0.21 -3.36 -2.57
CA ASN A 198 1.45 -2.60 -2.83
C ASN A 198 2.18 -2.09 -1.56
N MET A 199 1.82 -2.60 -0.39
CA MET A 199 2.45 -2.28 0.90
C MET A 199 3.55 -3.25 1.30
N ALA A 200 3.60 -4.39 0.65
CA ALA A 200 4.55 -5.45 1.00
C ALA A 200 5.93 -5.18 0.42
#